data_e12b4adb78a8514987678350b34cea85
#
_entry.id   e12b4adb78a8514987678350b34cea85
#
_cell.length_a   1.000
_cell.length_b   1.000
_cell.length_c   1.000
_cell.angle_alpha   90.00
_cell.angle_beta   90.00
_cell.angle_gamma   90.00
#
_symmetry.space_group_name_H-M   'P 1'
#
loop_
_entity.id
_entity.type
_entity.pdbx_description
1 polymer ?
#
loop_
_entity_poly.entity_id
_entity_poly.type
_entity_poly.pdbx_seq_one_letter_code
_entity_poly.pdbx_strand_id
1 'polypeptide(L)'
;VELCEDLWTPNPPSISHALAGASVLVNLSASNELTGKDSYRRELVSGQSARLLAAYIYASAGEGESTQDLVFSGHNIIAENGQILAESKRFGHGILYSEIDVERLCAQRRRMTTFVTEDQTHTEILFSLKIEETKLTRFIDPAPFVPTDRQNREKRCDEILMIQAMGLKKRLEHTGANAVVGISGGLDSTLALLVTVRAFDLCGRDHKGITAVTMPGFGTTDRT
;
A
#
# COMPACT_ATOMS: atom_id res chain seq x y z
N VAL A 1 3.90 19.13 12.61
CA VAL A 1 5.28 18.72 12.98
C VAL A 1 5.23 18.00 14.31
N GLU A 2 5.97 16.91 14.46
CA GLU A 2 6.25 16.24 15.74
C GLU A 2 7.75 16.08 15.92
N LEU A 3 8.19 15.74 17.13
CA LEU A 3 9.59 15.73 17.49
C LEU A 3 10.04 14.36 18.01
N CYS A 4 11.05 13.80 17.38
CA CYS A 4 11.83 12.64 17.83
C CYS A 4 10.97 11.53 18.47
N GLU A 5 10.92 11.49 19.80
CA GLU A 5 10.23 10.46 20.61
C GLU A 5 8.73 10.39 20.35
N ASP A 6 8.10 11.46 19.87
CA ASP A 6 6.67 11.49 19.56
C ASP A 6 6.21 10.33 18.68
N LEU A 7 7.02 9.97 17.65
CA LEU A 7 6.71 8.84 16.77
C LEU A 7 6.72 7.48 17.48
N TRP A 8 7.50 7.35 18.55
CA TRP A 8 7.74 6.08 19.25
C TRP A 8 6.68 5.79 20.32
N THR A 9 5.85 6.77 20.63
CA THR A 9 4.78 6.63 21.63
C THR A 9 3.62 5.78 21.09
N PRO A 10 2.83 5.14 21.95
CA PRO A 10 1.63 4.39 21.53
C PRO A 10 0.59 5.24 20.83
N ASN A 11 0.53 6.54 21.11
CA ASN A 11 -0.37 7.52 20.52
C ASN A 11 0.40 8.74 20.03
N PRO A 12 1.06 8.66 18.85
CA PRO A 12 1.83 9.79 18.32
C PRO A 12 0.96 11.02 18.03
N PRO A 13 1.45 12.25 18.26
CA PRO A 13 0.74 13.49 17.93
C PRO A 13 0.35 13.61 16.46
N SER A 14 1.09 12.96 15.56
CA SER A 14 0.73 12.88 14.12
C SER A 14 -0.65 12.34 13.86
N ILE A 15 -1.24 11.54 14.76
CA ILE A 15 -2.62 11.07 14.65
C ILE A 15 -3.57 12.27 14.68
N SER A 16 -3.49 13.10 15.72
CA SER A 16 -4.34 14.29 15.85
C SER A 16 -4.09 15.31 14.74
N HIS A 17 -2.83 15.47 14.32
CA HIS A 17 -2.49 16.33 13.19
C HIS A 17 -3.15 15.87 11.88
N ALA A 18 -3.12 14.57 11.61
CA ALA A 18 -3.75 14.02 10.41
C ALA A 18 -5.29 14.13 10.44
N LEU A 19 -5.90 13.88 11.60
CA LEU A 19 -7.34 14.02 11.79
C LEU A 19 -7.79 15.49 11.68
N ALA A 20 -6.92 16.44 12.05
CA ALA A 20 -7.12 17.87 11.81
C ALA A 20 -6.88 18.32 10.36
N GLY A 21 -6.51 17.39 9.47
CA GLY A 21 -6.38 17.66 8.03
C GLY A 21 -4.94 17.66 7.48
N ALA A 22 -3.91 17.53 8.32
CA ALA A 22 -2.53 17.52 7.84
C ALA A 22 -2.28 16.36 6.87
N SER A 23 -1.83 16.63 5.66
CA SER A 23 -1.50 15.65 4.63
C SER A 23 -0.01 15.31 4.58
N VAL A 24 0.83 16.19 5.12
CA VAL A 24 2.28 16.00 5.22
C VAL A 24 2.68 16.16 6.68
N LEU A 25 3.29 15.12 7.22
CA LEU A 25 3.77 15.05 8.59
C LEU A 25 5.29 15.08 8.58
N VAL A 26 5.88 15.82 9.50
CA VAL A 26 7.34 15.97 9.59
C VAL A 26 7.77 15.66 11.01
N ASN A 27 8.76 14.77 11.15
CA ASN A 27 9.41 14.48 12.42
C ASN A 27 10.88 14.92 12.37
N LEU A 28 11.24 15.83 13.25
CA LEU A 28 12.62 16.27 13.46
C LEU A 28 13.22 15.44 14.60
N SER A 29 14.13 14.55 14.27
CA SER A 29 14.58 13.50 15.18
C SER A 29 16.06 13.57 15.48
N ALA A 30 16.40 13.38 16.74
CA ALA A 30 17.74 13.10 17.23
C ALA A 30 17.78 11.73 17.94
N SER A 31 17.30 10.72 17.22
CA SER A 31 17.26 9.34 17.70
C SER A 31 18.61 8.66 17.49
N ASN A 32 19.28 8.28 18.59
CA ASN A 32 20.55 7.57 18.54
C ASN A 32 20.46 6.26 17.78
N GLU A 33 21.55 5.87 17.13
CA GLU A 33 21.60 4.61 16.39
C GLU A 33 21.93 3.44 17.32
N LEU A 34 21.21 2.32 17.11
CA LEU A 34 21.41 1.03 17.74
C LEU A 34 21.35 -0.05 16.69
N THR A 35 21.97 -1.19 16.95
CA THR A 35 21.90 -2.36 16.03
C THR A 35 20.45 -2.79 15.83
N GLY A 36 20.01 -2.85 14.55
CA GLY A 36 18.65 -3.24 14.16
C GLY A 36 17.57 -2.16 14.30
N LYS A 37 17.89 -0.98 14.85
CA LYS A 37 16.94 0.11 15.02
C LYS A 37 16.48 0.73 13.68
N ASP A 38 17.27 0.63 12.65
CA ASP A 38 16.96 1.10 11.31
C ASP A 38 15.71 0.42 10.72
N SER A 39 15.60 -0.89 10.85
CA SER A 39 14.43 -1.64 10.38
C SER A 39 13.17 -1.22 11.13
N TYR A 40 13.24 -1.12 12.44
CA TYR A 40 12.13 -0.68 13.28
C TYR A 40 11.70 0.76 12.96
N ARG A 41 12.66 1.68 12.76
CA ARG A 41 12.41 3.06 12.33
C ARG A 41 11.68 3.09 10.99
N ARG A 42 12.12 2.27 10.05
CA ARG A 42 11.49 2.12 8.74
C ARG A 42 10.04 1.67 8.84
N GLU A 43 9.77 0.67 9.67
CA GLU A 43 8.42 0.15 9.93
C GLU A 43 7.52 1.20 10.57
N LEU A 44 8.02 1.95 11.56
CA LEU A 44 7.27 3.02 12.21
C LEU A 44 6.88 4.12 11.22
N VAL A 45 7.83 4.64 10.45
CA VAL A 45 7.60 5.71 9.48
C VAL A 45 6.62 5.26 8.39
N SER A 46 6.85 4.08 7.81
CA SER A 46 5.98 3.50 6.80
C SER A 46 4.59 3.20 7.34
N GLY A 47 4.51 2.57 8.52
CA GLY A 47 3.24 2.22 9.16
C GLY A 47 2.41 3.45 9.54
N GLN A 48 3.05 4.49 10.07
CA GLN A 48 2.35 5.74 10.42
C GLN A 48 1.87 6.48 9.17
N SER A 49 2.69 6.54 8.13
CA SER A 49 2.30 7.08 6.84
C SER A 49 1.08 6.36 6.24
N ALA A 50 1.06 5.03 6.28
CA ALA A 50 -0.05 4.20 5.79
C ALA A 50 -1.33 4.42 6.60
N ARG A 51 -1.23 4.33 7.92
CA ARG A 51 -2.37 4.47 8.85
C ARG A 51 -3.08 5.80 8.68
N LEU A 52 -2.30 6.87 8.50
CA LEU A 52 -2.81 8.24 8.43
C LEU A 52 -3.13 8.71 7.01
N LEU A 53 -2.90 7.87 5.98
CA LEU A 53 -3.00 8.26 4.57
C LEU A 53 -2.30 9.60 4.34
N ALA A 54 -1.05 9.70 4.75
CA ALA A 54 -0.25 10.91 4.75
C ALA A 54 1.14 10.67 4.17
N ALA A 55 1.78 11.75 3.72
CA ALA A 55 3.23 11.72 3.60
C ALA A 55 3.85 11.87 4.98
N TYR A 56 4.93 11.13 5.23
CA TYR A 56 5.69 11.23 6.46
C TYR A 56 7.17 11.44 6.14
N ILE A 57 7.69 12.56 6.64
CA ILE A 57 9.09 12.96 6.43
C ILE A 57 9.81 12.86 7.76
N TYR A 58 10.73 11.90 7.84
CA TYR A 58 11.56 11.69 9.00
C TYR A 58 12.97 12.23 8.73
N ALA A 59 13.34 13.30 9.41
CA ALA A 59 14.65 13.93 9.32
C ALA A 59 15.46 13.65 10.59
N SER A 60 16.56 12.92 10.44
CA SER A 60 17.36 12.42 11.55
C SER A 60 18.67 13.17 11.70
N ALA A 61 19.08 13.42 12.93
CA ALA A 61 20.42 13.86 13.28
C ALA A 61 21.49 12.94 12.68
N GLY A 62 22.59 13.49 12.26
CA GLY A 62 23.68 12.80 11.57
C GLY A 62 25.03 12.97 12.25
N GLU A 63 26.09 12.82 11.49
CA GLU A 63 27.46 12.97 11.96
C GLU A 63 27.68 14.40 12.50
N GLY A 64 28.36 14.50 13.63
CA GLY A 64 28.69 15.76 14.29
C GLY A 64 27.62 16.28 15.27
N GLU A 65 26.45 15.65 15.34
CA GLU A 65 25.37 16.06 16.26
C GLU A 65 25.63 15.64 17.72
N SER A 66 26.54 14.72 17.95
CA SER A 66 26.92 14.31 19.31
C SER A 66 28.41 14.35 19.51
N THR A 67 28.80 14.81 20.71
CA THR A 67 30.18 14.82 21.21
C THR A 67 30.40 13.86 22.39
N GLN A 68 29.38 13.01 22.69
CA GLN A 68 29.38 12.05 23.80
C GLN A 68 29.20 10.60 23.27
N ASP A 69 28.58 9.77 24.09
CA ASP A 69 28.44 8.32 23.84
C ASP A 69 27.42 7.95 22.79
N LEU A 70 26.61 8.90 22.32
CA LEU A 70 25.56 8.68 21.34
C LEU A 70 26.11 8.81 19.92
N VAL A 71 25.65 7.92 19.03
CA VAL A 71 25.95 7.99 17.62
C VAL A 71 24.65 8.21 16.85
N PHE A 72 24.65 9.15 15.91
CA PHE A 72 23.54 9.42 15.00
C PHE A 72 23.92 9.04 13.58
N SER A 73 22.99 8.45 12.86
CA SER A 73 23.26 7.87 11.54
C SER A 73 22.81 8.73 10.36
N GLY A 74 22.08 9.80 10.58
CA GLY A 74 21.50 10.59 9.51
C GLY A 74 20.52 9.80 8.64
N HIS A 75 19.82 8.81 9.22
CA HIS A 75 18.86 7.96 8.52
C HIS A 75 17.55 8.71 8.25
N ASN A 76 17.49 9.41 7.12
CA ASN A 76 16.33 10.16 6.68
C ASN A 76 15.41 9.27 5.83
N ILE A 77 14.10 9.42 5.99
CA ILE A 77 13.10 8.62 5.30
C ILE A 77 11.95 9.52 4.85
N ILE A 78 11.53 9.37 3.60
CA ILE A 78 10.29 9.98 3.07
C ILE A 78 9.36 8.85 2.67
N ALA A 79 8.18 8.81 3.27
CA ALA A 79 7.15 7.82 2.97
C ALA A 79 5.84 8.51 2.55
N GLU A 80 5.06 7.84 1.70
CA GLU A 80 3.72 8.27 1.26
C GLU A 80 2.79 7.07 1.29
N ASN A 81 1.74 7.13 2.12
CA ASN A 81 0.75 6.06 2.24
C ASN A 81 1.37 4.66 2.38
N GLY A 82 2.39 4.54 3.24
CA GLY A 82 3.08 3.30 3.53
C GLY A 82 4.21 2.93 2.57
N GLN A 83 4.31 3.57 1.44
CA GLN A 83 5.41 3.36 0.50
C GLN A 83 6.59 4.28 0.87
N ILE A 84 7.78 3.72 1.01
CA ILE A 84 9.01 4.51 1.13
C ILE A 84 9.38 5.02 -0.26
N LEU A 85 9.38 6.34 -0.42
CA LEU A 85 9.71 7.01 -1.66
C LEU A 85 11.21 7.26 -1.78
N ALA A 86 11.83 7.62 -0.66
CA ALA A 86 13.26 7.87 -0.62
C ALA A 86 13.82 7.57 0.78
N GLU A 87 15.05 7.12 0.84
CA GLU A 87 15.75 6.73 2.06
C GLU A 87 17.24 7.04 1.92
N SER A 88 17.84 7.68 2.91
CA SER A 88 19.27 7.98 2.90
C SER A 88 20.09 6.77 3.35
N LYS A 89 21.34 6.71 2.91
CA LYS A 89 22.30 5.79 3.52
C LYS A 89 22.59 6.24 4.95
N ARG A 90 22.63 5.30 5.87
CA ARG A 90 23.11 5.55 7.24
C ARG A 90 24.58 5.94 7.23
N PHE A 91 24.96 6.84 8.11
CA PHE A 91 26.33 7.37 8.25
C PHE A 91 26.83 8.09 6.99
N GLY A 92 25.90 8.59 6.18
CA GLY A 92 26.17 9.40 5.00
C GLY A 92 25.74 10.86 5.20
N HIS A 93 26.13 11.68 4.26
CA HIS A 93 25.77 13.10 4.20
C HIS A 93 24.92 13.39 2.95
N GLY A 94 24.15 14.44 3.00
CA GLY A 94 23.41 14.93 1.83
C GLY A 94 21.97 15.28 2.15
N ILE A 95 21.28 15.74 1.11
CA ILE A 95 19.87 16.10 1.15
C ILE A 95 19.08 15.02 0.40
N LEU A 96 17.97 14.61 1.00
CA LEU A 96 17.05 13.65 0.41
C LEU A 96 15.86 14.39 -0.20
N TYR A 97 15.49 14.06 -1.42
CA TYR A 97 14.37 14.66 -2.15
C TYR A 97 13.37 13.60 -2.61
N SER A 98 12.11 13.97 -2.64
CA SER A 98 11.05 13.18 -3.30
C SER A 98 9.86 14.07 -3.63
N GLU A 99 9.04 13.64 -4.57
CA GLU A 99 7.74 14.24 -4.87
C GLU A 99 6.63 13.51 -4.14
N ILE A 100 5.68 14.28 -3.58
CA ILE A 100 4.53 13.78 -2.82
C ILE A 100 3.26 14.13 -3.57
N ASP A 101 2.38 13.16 -3.77
CA ASP A 101 1.06 13.35 -4.38
C ASP A 101 -0.01 13.63 -3.31
N VAL A 102 -0.07 14.89 -2.89
CA VAL A 102 -1.02 15.35 -1.86
C VAL A 102 -2.48 15.18 -2.30
N GLU A 103 -2.78 15.40 -3.58
CA GLU A 103 -4.14 15.26 -4.11
C GLU A 103 -4.63 13.81 -4.03
N ARG A 104 -3.76 12.86 -4.35
CA ARG A 104 -4.03 11.43 -4.19
C ARG A 104 -4.30 11.06 -2.74
N LEU A 105 -3.48 11.54 -1.81
CA LEU A 105 -3.68 11.30 -0.37
C LEU A 105 -5.04 11.83 0.09
N CYS A 106 -5.39 13.06 -0.27
CA CYS A 106 -6.69 13.65 0.04
C CYS A 106 -7.86 12.88 -0.60
N ALA A 107 -7.69 12.41 -1.84
CA ALA A 107 -8.71 11.61 -2.52
C ALA A 107 -8.92 10.25 -1.83
N GLN A 108 -7.85 9.62 -1.35
CA GLN A 108 -7.93 8.36 -0.61
C GLN A 108 -8.64 8.55 0.74
N ARG A 109 -8.33 9.60 1.49
CA ARG A 109 -9.02 9.95 2.75
C ARG A 109 -10.52 10.14 2.54
N ARG A 110 -10.93 10.86 1.49
CA ARG A 110 -12.36 11.06 1.17
C ARG A 110 -13.11 9.77 0.85
N ARG A 111 -12.43 8.75 0.35
CA ARG A 111 -13.03 7.43 0.07
C ARG A 111 -13.11 6.52 1.29
N MET A 112 -12.34 6.81 2.33
CA MET A 112 -12.25 6.00 3.53
C MET A 112 -13.28 6.47 4.55
N THR A 113 -14.38 5.75 4.69
CA THR A 113 -15.49 6.12 5.58
C THR A 113 -15.13 6.11 7.07
N THR A 114 -14.04 5.43 7.44
CA THR A 114 -13.53 5.37 8.81
C THR A 114 -12.50 6.47 9.11
N PHE A 115 -12.10 7.27 8.12
CA PHE A 115 -11.21 8.41 8.34
C PHE A 115 -12.07 9.63 8.66
N VAL A 116 -12.32 9.86 9.95
CA VAL A 116 -13.12 10.98 10.43
C VAL A 116 -12.19 12.14 10.78
N THR A 117 -12.44 13.30 10.18
CA THR A 117 -11.72 14.53 10.54
C THR A 117 -12.26 15.09 11.85
N GLU A 118 -11.36 15.58 12.68
CA GLU A 118 -11.68 16.21 13.95
C GLU A 118 -11.25 17.67 13.92
N ASP A 119 -12.11 18.53 14.47
CA ASP A 119 -11.74 19.94 14.69
C ASP A 119 -10.81 19.99 15.90
N GLN A 120 -9.55 20.28 15.65
CA GLN A 120 -8.52 20.40 16.68
C GLN A 120 -7.86 21.78 16.62
N THR A 121 -7.61 22.34 17.78
CA THR A 121 -6.91 23.62 17.88
C THR A 121 -5.44 23.47 17.56
N HIS A 122 -5.03 23.88 16.37
CA HIS A 122 -3.64 23.94 15.96
C HIS A 122 -3.24 25.37 15.62
N THR A 123 -1.97 25.68 15.78
CA THR A 123 -1.44 26.98 15.32
C THR A 123 -1.28 26.93 13.81
N GLU A 124 -2.03 27.77 13.11
CA GLU A 124 -1.91 27.92 11.66
C GLU A 124 -0.90 28.99 11.30
N ILE A 125 0.02 28.63 10.43
CA ILE A 125 0.97 29.58 9.81
C ILE A 125 0.70 29.58 8.31
N LEU A 126 0.10 30.66 7.84
CA LEU A 126 -0.21 30.81 6.42
C LEU A 126 1.03 31.27 5.66
N PHE A 127 1.33 30.60 4.57
CA PHE A 127 2.36 31.00 3.63
C PHE A 127 1.90 30.69 2.19
N SER A 128 2.51 31.36 1.23
CA SER A 128 2.27 31.09 -0.18
C SER A 128 3.55 30.67 -0.88
N LEU A 129 3.44 29.68 -1.74
CA LEU A 129 4.51 29.25 -2.63
C LEU A 129 4.08 29.51 -4.07
N LYS A 130 5.03 29.94 -4.90
CA LYS A 130 4.82 30.02 -6.34
C LYS A 130 4.66 28.60 -6.87
N ILE A 131 3.52 28.33 -7.52
CA ILE A 131 3.29 27.06 -8.21
C ILE A 131 3.99 27.15 -9.57
N GLU A 132 4.90 26.22 -9.81
CA GLU A 132 5.60 26.08 -11.07
C GLU A 132 5.37 24.68 -11.64
N GLU A 133 5.35 24.56 -12.96
CA GLU A 133 5.31 23.26 -13.61
C GLU A 133 6.57 22.47 -13.23
N THR A 134 6.38 21.32 -12.61
CA THR A 134 7.46 20.48 -12.10
C THR A 134 7.49 19.17 -12.86
N LYS A 135 8.65 18.83 -13.41
CA LYS A 135 8.85 17.51 -14.02
C LYS A 135 8.94 16.46 -12.92
N LEU A 136 8.03 15.47 -12.95
CA LEU A 136 8.07 14.35 -12.03
C LEU A 136 9.33 13.51 -12.29
N THR A 137 10.06 13.20 -11.22
CA THR A 137 11.26 12.35 -11.25
C THR A 137 11.05 11.03 -10.53
N ARG A 138 9.98 10.92 -9.71
CA ARG A 138 9.65 9.68 -9.01
C ARG A 138 9.20 8.58 -9.98
N PHE A 139 9.57 7.36 -9.69
CA PHE A 139 9.06 6.21 -10.43
C PHE A 139 7.56 6.02 -10.17
N ILE A 140 6.79 5.95 -11.25
CA ILE A 140 5.37 5.59 -11.21
C ILE A 140 5.23 4.24 -11.93
N ASP A 141 4.76 3.22 -11.21
CA ASP A 141 4.60 1.89 -11.79
C ASP A 141 3.49 1.93 -12.86
N PRO A 142 3.80 1.66 -14.13
CA PRO A 142 2.80 1.61 -15.20
C PRO A 142 1.87 0.39 -15.10
N ALA A 143 2.24 -0.62 -14.32
CA ALA A 143 1.47 -1.84 -14.13
C ALA A 143 1.28 -2.18 -12.63
N PRO A 144 0.62 -1.30 -11.85
CA PRO A 144 0.59 -1.40 -10.37
C PRO A 144 -0.10 -2.67 -9.85
N PHE A 145 -0.87 -3.33 -10.72
CA PHE A 145 -1.60 -4.57 -10.36
C PHE A 145 -0.82 -5.85 -10.65
N VAL A 146 0.27 -5.75 -11.42
CA VAL A 146 1.07 -6.91 -11.83
C VAL A 146 2.49 -6.79 -11.29
N PRO A 147 2.86 -7.54 -10.24
CA PRO A 147 4.22 -7.52 -9.74
C PRO A 147 5.24 -7.86 -10.83
N THR A 148 6.30 -7.09 -10.91
CA THR A 148 7.36 -7.28 -11.89
C THR A 148 8.19 -8.53 -11.58
N ASP A 149 8.41 -8.82 -10.30
CA ASP A 149 9.12 -10.03 -9.92
C ASP A 149 8.21 -11.27 -9.96
N ARG A 150 8.80 -12.38 -10.40
CA ARG A 150 8.08 -13.63 -10.66
C ARG A 150 7.45 -14.21 -9.38
N GLN A 151 8.18 -14.23 -8.29
CA GLN A 151 7.74 -14.86 -7.05
C GLN A 151 6.52 -14.13 -6.45
N ASN A 152 6.56 -12.80 -6.40
CA ASN A 152 5.43 -12.00 -5.94
C ASN A 152 4.24 -12.10 -6.88
N ARG A 153 4.48 -12.22 -8.19
CA ARG A 153 3.41 -12.43 -9.17
C ARG A 153 2.72 -13.78 -9.00
N GLU A 154 3.48 -14.87 -8.85
CA GLU A 154 2.93 -16.21 -8.59
C GLU A 154 2.11 -16.22 -7.29
N LYS A 155 2.67 -15.69 -6.20
CA LYS A 155 1.95 -15.55 -4.92
C LYS A 155 0.64 -14.77 -5.07
N ARG A 156 0.65 -13.66 -5.80
CA ARG A 156 -0.56 -12.85 -6.04
C ARG A 156 -1.59 -13.59 -6.88
N CYS A 157 -1.16 -14.32 -7.92
CA CYS A 157 -2.07 -15.13 -8.73
C CYS A 157 -2.74 -16.24 -7.91
N ASP A 158 -1.98 -16.94 -7.08
CA ASP A 158 -2.50 -17.97 -6.18
C ASP A 158 -3.50 -17.38 -5.17
N GLU A 159 -3.18 -16.22 -4.60
CA GLU A 159 -4.07 -15.52 -3.67
C GLU A 159 -5.38 -15.11 -4.33
N ILE A 160 -5.33 -14.52 -5.54
CA ILE A 160 -6.52 -14.14 -6.31
C ILE A 160 -7.38 -15.37 -6.60
N LEU A 161 -6.79 -16.45 -7.09
CA LEU A 161 -7.50 -17.69 -7.39
C LEU A 161 -8.13 -18.27 -6.12
N MET A 162 -7.39 -18.28 -5.01
CA MET A 162 -7.90 -18.81 -3.74
C MET A 162 -9.06 -18.00 -3.17
N ILE A 163 -8.97 -16.66 -3.21
CA ILE A 163 -10.05 -15.77 -2.73
C ILE A 163 -11.34 -16.03 -3.50
N GLN A 164 -11.26 -16.13 -4.83
CA GLN A 164 -12.42 -16.40 -5.68
C GLN A 164 -12.98 -17.80 -5.43
N ALA A 165 -12.10 -18.81 -5.38
CA ALA A 165 -12.50 -20.21 -5.17
C ALA A 165 -13.16 -20.42 -3.79
N MET A 166 -12.64 -19.77 -2.74
CA MET A 166 -13.25 -19.84 -1.39
C MET A 166 -14.62 -19.16 -1.35
N GLY A 167 -14.80 -18.06 -2.03
CA GLY A 167 -16.10 -17.40 -2.16
C GLY A 167 -17.13 -18.28 -2.85
N LEU A 168 -16.73 -18.96 -3.94
CA LEU A 168 -17.59 -19.88 -4.65
C LEU A 168 -17.86 -21.17 -3.83
N LYS A 169 -16.82 -21.72 -3.19
CA LYS A 169 -16.93 -22.87 -2.30
C LYS A 169 -18.07 -22.70 -1.30
N LYS A 170 -18.09 -21.57 -0.60
CA LYS A 170 -19.13 -21.29 0.42
C LYS A 170 -20.54 -21.35 -0.18
N ARG A 171 -20.74 -20.86 -1.40
CA ARG A 171 -22.05 -20.92 -2.08
C ARG A 171 -22.41 -22.34 -2.49
N LEU A 172 -21.46 -23.09 -3.02
CA LEU A 172 -21.66 -24.50 -3.41
C LEU A 172 -22.00 -25.38 -2.21
N GLU A 173 -21.34 -25.19 -1.08
CA GLU A 173 -21.64 -25.90 0.17
C GLU A 173 -23.04 -25.55 0.70
N HIS A 174 -23.40 -24.27 0.65
CA HIS A 174 -24.70 -23.81 1.15
C HIS A 174 -25.86 -24.30 0.30
N THR A 175 -25.73 -24.30 -1.03
CA THR A 175 -26.82 -24.64 -1.96
C THR A 175 -26.85 -26.12 -2.33
N GLY A 176 -25.74 -26.81 -2.23
CA GLY A 176 -25.58 -28.18 -2.78
C GLY A 176 -25.60 -28.25 -4.30
N ALA A 177 -25.72 -27.11 -5.00
CA ALA A 177 -25.91 -27.05 -6.43
C ALA A 177 -24.64 -27.45 -7.22
N ASN A 178 -24.85 -27.90 -8.45
CA ASN A 178 -23.80 -28.06 -9.45
C ASN A 178 -23.51 -26.70 -10.11
N ALA A 179 -22.38 -26.61 -10.85
CA ALA A 179 -21.97 -25.39 -11.51
C ALA A 179 -22.18 -25.51 -13.03
N VAL A 180 -22.69 -24.43 -13.62
CA VAL A 180 -22.75 -24.26 -15.09
C VAL A 180 -21.95 -23.01 -15.44
N VAL A 181 -20.99 -23.14 -16.36
CA VAL A 181 -20.10 -22.05 -16.76
C VAL A 181 -20.19 -21.86 -18.28
N GLY A 182 -20.57 -20.65 -18.73
CA GLY A 182 -20.52 -20.28 -20.14
C GLY A 182 -19.07 -20.01 -20.57
N ILE A 183 -18.61 -20.70 -21.60
CA ILE A 183 -17.25 -20.58 -22.12
C ILE A 183 -17.29 -19.89 -23.49
N SER A 184 -16.74 -18.67 -23.54
CA SER A 184 -16.62 -17.91 -24.80
C SER A 184 -15.26 -18.07 -25.48
N GLY A 185 -14.32 -18.81 -24.87
CA GLY A 185 -12.92 -18.90 -25.33
C GLY A 185 -12.04 -17.73 -24.88
N GLY A 186 -12.61 -16.72 -24.21
CA GLY A 186 -11.88 -15.59 -23.63
C GLY A 186 -11.25 -15.90 -22.27
N LEU A 187 -10.34 -15.03 -21.83
CA LEU A 187 -9.63 -15.18 -20.55
C LEU A 187 -10.57 -15.20 -19.34
N ASP A 188 -11.62 -14.38 -19.36
CA ASP A 188 -12.55 -14.26 -18.23
C ASP A 188 -13.33 -15.57 -18.00
N SER A 189 -13.87 -16.16 -19.05
CA SER A 189 -14.58 -17.43 -18.97
C SER A 189 -13.67 -18.60 -18.61
N THR A 190 -12.42 -18.58 -19.10
CA THR A 190 -11.41 -19.56 -18.74
C THR A 190 -11.05 -19.44 -17.25
N LEU A 191 -10.83 -18.23 -16.74
CA LEU A 191 -10.59 -18.01 -15.31
C LEU A 191 -11.77 -18.47 -14.46
N ALA A 192 -13.00 -18.15 -14.88
CA ALA A 192 -14.21 -18.59 -14.18
C ALA A 192 -14.29 -20.13 -14.09
N LEU A 193 -13.91 -20.84 -15.15
CA LEU A 193 -13.84 -22.30 -15.14
C LEU A 193 -12.77 -22.81 -14.16
N LEU A 194 -11.55 -22.24 -14.19
CA LEU A 194 -10.46 -22.62 -13.27
C LEU A 194 -10.83 -22.37 -11.81
N VAL A 195 -11.46 -21.23 -11.50
CA VAL A 195 -11.99 -20.92 -10.17
C VAL A 195 -13.03 -21.96 -9.75
N THR A 196 -13.91 -22.37 -10.66
CA THR A 196 -14.96 -23.37 -10.39
C THR A 196 -14.34 -24.74 -10.09
N VAL A 197 -13.39 -25.19 -10.90
CA VAL A 197 -12.65 -26.43 -10.67
C VAL A 197 -11.97 -26.40 -9.29
N ARG A 198 -11.26 -25.31 -8.99
CA ARG A 198 -10.59 -25.16 -7.69
C ARG A 198 -11.56 -25.18 -6.50
N ALA A 199 -12.73 -24.55 -6.67
CA ALA A 199 -13.77 -24.57 -5.64
C ALA A 199 -14.35 -25.98 -5.41
N PHE A 200 -14.53 -26.77 -6.46
CA PHE A 200 -14.97 -28.18 -6.36
C PHE A 200 -13.91 -29.02 -5.65
N ASP A 201 -12.63 -28.87 -5.98
CA ASP A 201 -11.51 -29.54 -5.28
C ASP A 201 -11.56 -29.24 -3.76
N LEU A 202 -11.73 -27.98 -3.40
CA LEU A 202 -11.81 -27.52 -2.02
C LEU A 202 -13.07 -28.04 -1.28
N CYS A 203 -14.14 -28.35 -2.01
CA CYS A 203 -15.34 -29.01 -1.48
C CYS A 203 -15.22 -30.53 -1.40
N GLY A 204 -14.19 -31.15 -1.97
CA GLY A 204 -14.07 -32.60 -2.15
C GLY A 204 -15.12 -33.17 -3.12
N ARG A 205 -15.59 -32.37 -4.10
CA ARG A 205 -16.63 -32.74 -5.04
C ARG A 205 -16.04 -33.19 -6.38
N ASP A 206 -16.71 -34.14 -7.05
CA ASP A 206 -16.34 -34.60 -8.40
C ASP A 206 -16.57 -33.49 -9.42
N HIS A 207 -15.61 -33.28 -10.33
CA HIS A 207 -15.68 -32.32 -11.45
C HIS A 207 -16.82 -32.60 -12.42
N LYS A 208 -17.43 -33.80 -12.41
CA LYS A 208 -18.67 -34.11 -13.15
C LYS A 208 -19.84 -33.20 -12.77
N GLY A 209 -19.78 -32.56 -11.61
CA GLY A 209 -20.72 -31.53 -11.21
C GLY A 209 -20.50 -30.17 -11.90
N ILE A 210 -19.51 -30.04 -12.78
CA ILE A 210 -19.22 -28.82 -13.54
C ILE A 210 -19.63 -29.03 -14.98
N THR A 211 -20.54 -28.21 -15.49
CA THR A 211 -20.96 -28.21 -16.92
C THR A 211 -20.42 -26.96 -17.58
N ALA A 212 -19.49 -27.12 -18.50
CA ALA A 212 -19.00 -26.04 -19.34
C ALA A 212 -19.82 -25.99 -20.64
N VAL A 213 -20.40 -24.84 -20.96
CA VAL A 213 -21.29 -24.67 -22.11
C VAL A 213 -20.69 -23.66 -23.09
N THR A 214 -20.48 -24.05 -24.31
CA THR A 214 -20.15 -23.15 -25.40
C THR A 214 -21.41 -22.87 -26.27
N MET A 215 -21.60 -21.63 -26.66
CA MET A 215 -22.74 -21.20 -27.47
C MET A 215 -22.25 -20.49 -28.73
N PRO A 216 -21.75 -21.21 -29.72
CA PRO A 216 -21.30 -20.60 -30.97
C PRO A 216 -22.47 -19.92 -31.70
N GLY A 217 -22.29 -18.69 -32.14
CA GLY A 217 -23.24 -17.91 -32.91
C GLY A 217 -22.69 -17.57 -34.30
N PHE A 218 -23.49 -16.90 -35.12
CA PHE A 218 -23.08 -16.51 -36.48
C PHE A 218 -21.86 -15.61 -36.57
N GLY A 219 -21.44 -14.97 -35.46
CA GLY A 219 -20.25 -14.13 -35.39
C GLY A 219 -19.07 -14.78 -34.65
N THR A 220 -19.17 -16.06 -34.30
CA THR A 220 -18.09 -16.79 -33.62
C THR A 220 -16.97 -17.06 -34.61
N THR A 221 -15.75 -16.66 -34.28
CA THR A 221 -14.57 -16.91 -35.09
C THR A 221 -13.88 -18.21 -34.65
N ASP A 222 -13.01 -18.77 -35.51
CA ASP A 222 -12.23 -19.98 -35.20
C ASP A 222 -11.28 -19.83 -33.98
N ARG A 223 -11.21 -18.63 -33.40
CA ARG A 223 -10.41 -18.30 -32.20
C ARG A 223 -11.22 -18.31 -30.91
N THR A 224 -12.53 -18.40 -30.96
CA THR A 224 -13.40 -18.36 -29.77
C THR A 224 -14.33 -19.57 -29.69
#